data_f04ac5742cbba320a99a9106c282f347
#
_entry.id   f04ac5742cbba320a99a9106c282f347
#
_cell.length_a   1.000
_cell.length_b   1.000
_cell.length_c   1.000
_cell.angle_alpha   90.00
_cell.angle_beta   90.00
_cell.angle_gamma   90.00
#
_symmetry.space_group_name_H-M   'P 1'
#
loop_
_entity.id
_entity.type
_entity.pdbx_description
1 polymer ?
#
loop_
_entity_poly.entity_id
_entity_poly.type
_entity_poly.pdbx_seq_one_letter_code
_entity_poly.pdbx_strand_id
1 'polypeptide(L)'
;MSKSNNILVVFFIAAFLGGCASAPVIDIKPFDKSVSFEGDFDESWSKLVAFLSTNDVNIGTIERDSGLITLSGDNLSAGIITQYCDATATFLMIMTGGTARGSIIMTEDSGFVTATVNVKFQGTSYSEWSNPPTYSTRPCNSTGAFEASVLGSLQ
;
A
#
# COMPACT_ATOMS: atom_id res chain seq x y z
N MET A 1 -31.43 -60.48 -10.83
CA MET A 1 -30.21 -60.22 -10.08
C MET A 1 -29.47 -59.06 -10.75
N SER A 2 -29.71 -57.87 -10.29
CA SER A 2 -28.88 -56.70 -10.64
C SER A 2 -29.31 -55.50 -9.72
N LYS A 3 -28.75 -55.41 -8.55
CA LYS A 3 -28.96 -54.31 -7.56
C LYS A 3 -27.67 -53.74 -6.96
N SER A 4 -26.52 -54.00 -7.60
CA SER A 4 -25.22 -53.64 -6.96
C SER A 4 -24.52 -52.43 -7.56
N ASN A 5 -24.97 -51.84 -8.69
CA ASN A 5 -24.21 -50.78 -9.37
C ASN A 5 -24.59 -49.35 -9.01
N ASN A 6 -25.68 -49.12 -8.29
CA ASN A 6 -26.15 -47.74 -8.01
C ASN A 6 -25.51 -47.12 -6.74
N ILE A 7 -24.91 -47.91 -5.84
CA ILE A 7 -24.32 -47.40 -4.61
C ILE A 7 -22.93 -46.78 -4.84
N LEU A 8 -22.20 -47.29 -5.85
CA LEU A 8 -20.82 -46.83 -6.13
C LEU A 8 -20.81 -45.45 -6.81
N VAL A 9 -21.84 -45.10 -7.57
CA VAL A 9 -21.93 -43.81 -8.28
C VAL A 9 -22.30 -42.67 -7.34
N VAL A 10 -23.09 -42.94 -6.27
CA VAL A 10 -23.50 -41.91 -5.30
C VAL A 10 -22.34 -41.49 -4.41
N PHE A 11 -21.37 -42.37 -4.12
CA PHE A 11 -20.20 -42.04 -3.29
C PHE A 11 -19.19 -41.16 -4.01
N PHE A 12 -19.11 -41.18 -5.34
CA PHE A 12 -18.18 -40.37 -6.13
C PHE A 12 -18.60 -38.91 -6.28
N ILE A 13 -19.89 -38.60 -6.18
CA ILE A 13 -20.42 -37.23 -6.33
C ILE A 13 -20.26 -36.40 -5.04
N ALA A 14 -20.18 -37.04 -3.87
CA ALA A 14 -20.05 -36.36 -2.59
C ALA A 14 -18.63 -35.80 -2.30
N ALA A 15 -17.61 -36.19 -3.08
CA ALA A 15 -16.22 -35.80 -2.84
C ALA A 15 -15.81 -34.45 -3.48
N PHE A 16 -16.68 -33.82 -4.31
CA PHE A 16 -16.33 -32.59 -5.05
C PHE A 16 -16.81 -31.27 -4.41
N LEU A 17 -17.46 -31.29 -3.26
CA LEU A 17 -18.05 -30.09 -2.63
C LEU A 17 -17.19 -29.47 -1.51
N GLY A 18 -15.96 -29.88 -1.35
CA GLY A 18 -15.12 -29.47 -0.20
C GLY A 18 -13.97 -28.51 -0.51
N GLY A 19 -14.11 -27.53 -1.39
CA GLY A 19 -13.02 -26.66 -1.77
C GLY A 19 -13.34 -25.17 -1.92
N CYS A 20 -13.99 -24.55 -0.92
CA CYS A 20 -13.88 -23.09 -0.78
C CYS A 20 -12.52 -22.79 -0.12
N ALA A 21 -11.47 -22.66 -0.91
CA ALA A 21 -10.22 -22.08 -0.44
C ALA A 21 -10.50 -20.61 -0.13
N SER A 22 -10.61 -20.27 1.15
CA SER A 22 -10.63 -18.88 1.60
C SER A 22 -9.31 -18.25 1.17
N ALA A 23 -9.37 -17.14 0.43
CA ALA A 23 -8.17 -16.36 0.14
C ALA A 23 -7.49 -15.97 1.47
N PRO A 24 -6.15 -16.02 1.56
CA PRO A 24 -5.46 -15.61 2.77
C PRO A 24 -5.83 -14.17 3.11
N VAL A 25 -6.36 -13.96 4.29
CA VAL A 25 -6.58 -12.62 4.84
C VAL A 25 -5.18 -12.12 5.20
N ILE A 26 -4.70 -11.10 4.49
CA ILE A 26 -3.45 -10.41 4.85
C ILE A 26 -3.76 -9.60 6.10
N ASP A 27 -3.23 -10.04 7.24
CA ASP A 27 -3.33 -9.33 8.50
C ASP A 27 -2.39 -8.12 8.47
N ILE A 28 -2.93 -6.96 8.07
CA ILE A 28 -2.17 -5.70 8.05
C ILE A 28 -2.07 -5.23 9.50
N LYS A 29 -0.87 -5.33 10.07
CA LYS A 29 -0.62 -4.79 11.40
C LYS A 29 -0.90 -3.29 11.39
N PRO A 30 -1.62 -2.78 12.40
CA PRO A 30 -1.80 -1.34 12.56
C PRO A 30 -0.42 -0.69 12.72
N PHE A 31 -0.22 0.44 12.05
CA PHE A 31 0.99 1.24 12.14
C PHE A 31 0.64 2.71 12.40
N ASP A 32 1.58 3.42 13.01
CA ASP A 32 1.39 4.82 13.34
C ASP A 32 1.53 5.70 12.09
N LYS A 33 0.55 6.57 11.90
CA LYS A 33 0.54 7.57 10.82
C LYS A 33 0.96 8.95 11.30
N SER A 34 1.22 9.09 12.59
CA SER A 34 1.55 10.36 13.22
C SER A 34 2.61 10.16 14.29
N VAL A 35 3.47 11.16 14.43
CA VAL A 35 4.42 11.25 15.53
C VAL A 35 4.37 12.66 16.11
N SER A 36 4.52 12.77 17.44
CA SER A 36 4.67 14.04 18.13
C SER A 36 5.97 14.00 18.95
N PHE A 37 6.79 15.05 18.85
CA PHE A 37 8.07 15.16 19.52
C PHE A 37 8.35 16.61 19.89
N GLU A 38 9.18 16.82 20.92
CA GLU A 38 9.66 18.14 21.28
C GLU A 38 10.66 18.63 20.24
N GLY A 39 10.45 19.84 19.68
CA GLY A 39 11.31 20.37 18.64
C GLY A 39 10.81 21.69 18.05
N ASP A 40 11.63 22.23 17.17
CA ASP A 40 11.37 23.43 16.40
C ASP A 40 10.70 23.07 15.05
N PHE A 41 9.64 23.81 14.70
CA PHE A 41 8.91 23.57 13.45
C PHE A 41 9.81 23.77 12.22
N ASP A 42 10.60 24.84 12.19
CA ASP A 42 11.39 25.21 11.01
C ASP A 42 12.52 24.21 10.75
N GLU A 43 13.16 23.74 11.82
CA GLU A 43 14.18 22.69 11.72
C GLU A 43 13.56 21.38 11.23
N SER A 44 12.43 20.97 11.82
CA SER A 44 11.71 19.74 11.46
C SER A 44 11.17 19.79 10.05
N TRP A 45 10.64 20.95 9.63
CA TRP A 45 10.18 21.19 8.26
C TRP A 45 11.32 21.04 7.24
N SER A 46 12.48 21.63 7.56
CA SER A 46 13.65 21.54 6.70
C SER A 46 14.15 20.10 6.56
N LYS A 47 14.17 19.32 7.65
CA LYS A 47 14.49 17.89 7.63
C LYS A 47 13.51 17.11 6.76
N LEU A 48 12.20 17.36 6.90
CA LEU A 48 11.17 16.69 6.11
C LEU A 48 11.34 16.96 4.62
N VAL A 49 11.48 18.22 4.22
CA VAL A 49 11.66 18.61 2.82
C VAL A 49 12.95 18.01 2.25
N ALA A 50 14.03 18.02 2.99
CA ALA A 50 15.29 17.39 2.59
C ALA A 50 15.13 15.88 2.41
N PHE A 51 14.48 15.20 3.36
CA PHE A 51 14.20 13.76 3.25
C PHE A 51 13.39 13.42 2.00
N LEU A 52 12.28 14.12 1.74
CA LEU A 52 11.45 13.88 0.57
C LEU A 52 12.21 14.10 -0.74
N SER A 53 13.02 15.15 -0.80
CA SER A 53 13.81 15.49 -1.99
C SER A 53 14.93 14.49 -2.26
N THR A 54 15.58 13.97 -1.22
CA THR A 54 16.71 13.02 -1.36
C THR A 54 16.24 11.59 -1.65
N ASN A 55 14.99 11.26 -1.35
CA ASN A 55 14.40 9.95 -1.61
C ASN A 55 13.51 9.92 -2.85
N ASP A 56 13.67 10.88 -3.76
CA ASP A 56 12.92 10.98 -5.03
C ASP A 56 11.40 10.92 -4.86
N VAL A 57 10.89 11.44 -3.72
CA VAL A 57 9.46 11.53 -3.48
C VAL A 57 8.89 12.70 -4.28
N ASN A 58 7.97 12.42 -5.18
CA ASN A 58 7.32 13.46 -5.98
C ASN A 58 6.41 14.32 -5.11
N ILE A 59 6.78 15.59 -4.96
CA ILE A 59 6.03 16.59 -4.22
C ILE A 59 5.12 17.34 -5.20
N GLY A 60 3.83 17.40 -4.89
CA GLY A 60 2.86 18.17 -5.65
C GLY A 60 2.86 19.64 -5.24
N THR A 61 2.64 19.91 -3.96
CA THR A 61 2.58 21.27 -3.41
C THR A 61 3.29 21.30 -2.07
N ILE A 62 3.97 22.40 -1.77
CA ILE A 62 4.55 22.72 -0.46
C ILE A 62 3.93 24.03 0.02
N GLU A 63 3.25 23.97 1.15
CA GLU A 63 2.65 25.14 1.80
C GLU A 63 3.11 25.18 3.26
N ARG A 64 4.23 25.91 3.49
CA ARG A 64 4.87 25.95 4.81
C ARG A 64 3.98 26.58 5.88
N ASP A 65 3.24 27.66 5.54
CA ASP A 65 2.41 28.39 6.50
C ASP A 65 1.25 27.54 7.04
N SER A 66 0.74 26.61 6.25
CA SER A 66 -0.26 25.62 6.67
C SER A 66 0.33 24.30 7.15
N GLY A 67 1.65 24.13 7.04
CA GLY A 67 2.33 22.88 7.34
C GLY A 67 1.97 21.73 6.41
N LEU A 68 1.48 22.02 5.19
CA LEU A 68 0.98 21.00 4.25
C LEU A 68 1.98 20.73 3.13
N ILE A 69 2.28 19.46 2.93
CA ILE A 69 2.93 18.94 1.73
C ILE A 69 1.99 17.94 1.07
N THR A 70 1.67 18.14 -0.22
CA THR A 70 0.96 17.12 -0.99
C THR A 70 1.93 16.25 -1.77
N LEU A 71 1.62 14.96 -1.84
CA LEU A 71 2.42 13.97 -2.56
C LEU A 71 1.67 13.52 -3.82
N SER A 72 2.37 13.46 -4.95
CA SER A 72 1.82 13.01 -6.22
C SER A 72 2.83 12.13 -6.94
N GLY A 73 2.83 10.84 -6.67
CA GLY A 73 3.68 9.87 -7.34
C GLY A 73 2.93 9.17 -8.46
N ASP A 74 3.19 9.55 -9.70
CA ASP A 74 2.74 8.82 -10.88
C ASP A 74 3.92 7.97 -11.42
N ASN A 75 3.61 6.80 -11.97
CA ASN A 75 4.61 5.87 -12.55
C ASN A 75 5.64 5.32 -11.54
N LEU A 76 5.21 5.00 -10.34
CA LEU A 76 6.05 4.31 -9.37
C LEU A 76 6.43 2.91 -9.90
N SER A 77 7.69 2.52 -9.71
CA SER A 77 8.16 1.21 -10.12
C SER A 77 7.47 0.07 -9.36
N ALA A 78 7.46 -1.13 -9.94
CA ALA A 78 6.93 -2.32 -9.29
C ALA A 78 7.58 -2.57 -7.91
N GLY A 79 8.91 -2.35 -7.78
CA GLY A 79 9.64 -2.51 -6.53
C GLY A 79 9.14 -1.58 -5.43
N ILE A 80 8.90 -0.30 -5.75
CA ILE A 80 8.36 0.68 -4.81
C ILE A 80 6.94 0.28 -4.37
N ILE A 81 6.09 -0.10 -5.31
CA ILE A 81 4.72 -0.50 -4.99
C ILE A 81 4.70 -1.76 -4.13
N THR A 82 5.52 -2.77 -4.41
CA THR A 82 5.57 -3.98 -3.59
C THR A 82 6.15 -3.75 -2.19
N GLN A 83 6.96 -2.71 -2.00
CA GLN A 83 7.49 -2.32 -0.70
C GLN A 83 6.44 -1.61 0.17
N TYR A 84 5.67 -0.69 -0.42
CA TYR A 84 4.79 0.20 0.32
C TYR A 84 3.31 -0.20 0.31
N CYS A 85 2.97 -1.24 -0.43
CA CYS A 85 1.61 -1.64 -0.75
C CYS A 85 1.45 -3.15 -0.58
N ASP A 86 0.37 -3.59 0.03
CA ASP A 86 0.06 -5.01 0.23
C ASP A 86 -0.39 -5.73 -1.06
N ALA A 87 -0.19 -5.09 -2.21
CA ALA A 87 -0.52 -5.66 -3.50
C ALA A 87 0.35 -6.88 -3.79
N THR A 88 -0.18 -8.05 -3.51
CA THR A 88 0.46 -9.31 -3.87
C THR A 88 0.24 -9.61 -5.35
N ALA A 89 1.33 -9.78 -6.08
CA ALA A 89 1.27 -10.39 -7.40
C ALA A 89 0.71 -11.83 -7.23
N THR A 90 -0.42 -12.12 -7.87
CA THR A 90 -0.89 -13.51 -7.96
C THR A 90 -0.08 -14.23 -9.04
N PHE A 91 -0.08 -15.55 -9.03
CA PHE A 91 0.63 -16.39 -10.00
C PHE A 91 0.36 -16.01 -11.48
N LEU A 92 -0.77 -15.36 -11.75
CA LEU A 92 -1.21 -14.98 -13.10
C LEU A 92 -1.07 -13.48 -13.41
N MET A 93 -0.53 -12.67 -12.48
CA MET A 93 -0.44 -11.22 -12.63
C MET A 93 0.93 -10.72 -12.19
N ILE A 94 1.56 -9.95 -13.03
CA ILE A 94 2.87 -9.33 -12.79
C ILE A 94 2.62 -7.88 -12.38
N MET A 95 3.15 -7.47 -11.23
CA MET A 95 3.13 -6.07 -10.83
C MET A 95 4.05 -5.26 -11.75
N THR A 96 3.52 -4.23 -12.40
CA THR A 96 4.28 -3.39 -13.33
C THR A 96 4.61 -2.03 -12.76
N GLY A 97 3.91 -1.60 -11.71
CA GLY A 97 4.11 -0.32 -11.07
C GLY A 97 2.85 0.17 -10.39
N GLY A 98 2.71 1.49 -10.25
CA GLY A 98 1.52 2.06 -9.63
C GLY A 98 1.63 3.57 -9.40
N THR A 99 0.74 4.08 -8.56
CA THR A 99 0.69 5.49 -8.17
C THR A 99 0.57 5.62 -6.66
N ALA A 100 1.03 6.76 -6.14
CA ALA A 100 0.81 7.16 -4.76
C ALA A 100 0.29 8.59 -4.71
N ARG A 101 -0.68 8.86 -3.84
CA ARG A 101 -1.20 10.20 -3.60
C ARG A 101 -1.47 10.39 -2.12
N GLY A 102 -1.16 11.56 -1.61
CA GLY A 102 -1.37 11.80 -0.20
C GLY A 102 -0.96 13.18 0.25
N SER A 103 -0.86 13.32 1.58
CA SER A 103 -0.40 14.53 2.23
C SER A 103 0.39 14.22 3.48
N ILE A 104 1.31 15.10 3.80
CA ILE A 104 1.96 15.19 5.08
C ILE A 104 1.53 16.53 5.69
N ILE A 105 1.06 16.48 6.94
CA ILE A 105 0.67 17.66 7.69
C ILE A 105 1.57 17.74 8.90
N MET A 106 2.20 18.89 9.09
CA MET A 106 3.04 19.20 10.24
C MET A 106 2.46 20.41 10.97
N THR A 107 2.28 20.28 12.27
CA THR A 107 1.79 21.36 13.14
C THR A 107 2.69 21.50 14.35
N GLU A 108 2.72 22.68 14.94
CA GLU A 108 3.40 22.94 16.21
C GLU A 108 2.38 23.46 17.23
N ASP A 109 2.45 22.93 18.43
CA ASP A 109 1.71 23.42 19.59
C ASP A 109 2.56 23.27 20.84
N SER A 110 2.73 24.39 21.55
CA SER A 110 3.42 24.44 22.86
C SER A 110 4.82 23.79 22.87
N GLY A 111 5.58 23.93 21.77
CA GLY A 111 6.95 23.38 21.65
C GLY A 111 6.98 21.91 21.23
N PHE A 112 5.83 21.33 20.87
CA PHE A 112 5.74 20.01 20.28
C PHE A 112 5.37 20.09 18.81
N VAL A 113 6.16 19.44 17.97
CA VAL A 113 5.88 19.28 16.55
C VAL A 113 5.17 17.95 16.36
N THR A 114 4.04 17.99 15.66
CA THR A 114 3.29 16.79 15.27
C THR A 114 3.28 16.66 13.75
N ALA A 115 3.77 15.53 13.25
CA ALA A 115 3.73 15.19 11.83
C ALA A 115 2.76 14.03 11.59
N THR A 116 1.90 14.17 10.60
CA THR A 116 0.92 13.14 10.19
C THR A 116 1.07 12.86 8.71
N VAL A 117 1.21 11.58 8.34
CA VAL A 117 1.37 11.11 6.96
C VAL A 117 0.11 10.35 6.55
N ASN A 118 -0.53 10.82 5.48
CA ASN A 118 -1.69 10.16 4.88
C ASN A 118 -1.39 9.87 3.41
N VAL A 119 -1.16 8.61 3.08
CA VAL A 119 -0.84 8.18 1.73
C VAL A 119 -1.78 7.07 1.28
N LYS A 120 -2.15 7.09 -0.01
CA LYS A 120 -2.93 6.06 -0.67
C LYS A 120 -2.17 5.57 -1.88
N PHE A 121 -2.03 4.27 -2.00
CA PHE A 121 -1.36 3.61 -3.09
C PHE A 121 -2.35 2.91 -4.03
N GLN A 122 -1.97 2.83 -5.30
CA GLN A 122 -2.64 2.00 -6.29
C GLN A 122 -1.59 1.20 -7.02
N GLY A 123 -1.78 -0.11 -7.09
CA GLY A 123 -0.91 -1.00 -7.83
C GLY A 123 -1.48 -1.28 -9.22
N THR A 124 -0.62 -1.29 -10.24
CA THR A 124 -0.94 -1.69 -11.59
C THR A 124 -0.29 -3.03 -11.89
N SER A 125 -1.09 -4.00 -12.30
CA SER A 125 -0.63 -5.34 -12.67
C SER A 125 -1.00 -5.65 -14.13
N TYR A 126 -0.23 -6.56 -14.71
CA TYR A 126 -0.36 -7.03 -16.08
C TYR A 126 -0.63 -8.54 -16.08
N SER A 127 -1.56 -8.99 -16.91
CA SER A 127 -1.86 -10.41 -17.12
C SER A 127 -1.55 -10.79 -18.56
N GLU A 128 -0.61 -11.73 -18.74
CA GLU A 128 -0.26 -12.31 -20.04
C GLU A 128 -1.28 -13.37 -20.49
N TRP A 129 -2.04 -13.92 -19.53
CA TRP A 129 -2.99 -15.03 -19.80
C TRP A 129 -4.32 -14.56 -20.40
N SER A 130 -4.56 -13.26 -20.42
CA SER A 130 -5.72 -12.71 -21.11
C SER A 130 -5.40 -12.45 -22.58
N ASN A 131 -6.34 -12.67 -23.46
CA ASN A 131 -6.20 -12.37 -24.89
C ASN A 131 -7.30 -11.37 -25.33
N PRO A 132 -6.95 -10.09 -25.61
CA PRO A 132 -5.61 -9.50 -25.51
C PRO A 132 -5.13 -9.36 -24.07
N PRO A 133 -3.79 -9.19 -23.86
CA PRO A 133 -3.21 -8.91 -22.56
C PRO A 133 -3.84 -7.66 -21.90
N THR A 134 -4.11 -7.71 -20.59
CA THR A 134 -4.82 -6.64 -19.90
C THR A 134 -4.02 -6.08 -18.73
N TYR A 135 -4.13 -4.76 -18.54
CA TYR A 135 -3.65 -4.06 -17.34
C TYR A 135 -4.82 -3.83 -16.39
N SER A 136 -4.56 -3.98 -15.10
CA SER A 136 -5.55 -3.72 -14.05
C SER A 136 -4.90 -2.87 -12.95
N THR A 137 -5.51 -1.72 -12.64
CA THR A 137 -5.10 -0.86 -11.53
C THR A 137 -6.09 -0.99 -10.39
N ARG A 138 -5.59 -1.24 -9.18
CA ARG A 138 -6.40 -1.42 -7.98
C ARG A 138 -5.81 -0.68 -6.79
N PRO A 139 -6.65 -0.13 -5.91
CA PRO A 139 -6.18 0.39 -4.64
C PRO A 139 -5.59 -0.77 -3.81
N CYS A 140 -4.57 -0.45 -3.04
CA CYS A 140 -3.95 -1.36 -2.09
C CYS A 140 -3.75 -0.65 -0.74
N ASN A 141 -3.65 -1.42 0.33
CA ASN A 141 -3.41 -0.84 1.63
C ASN A 141 -1.92 -0.56 1.81
N SER A 142 -1.58 0.52 2.51
CA SER A 142 -0.19 0.80 2.88
C SER A 142 0.33 -0.29 3.82
N THR A 143 1.59 -0.69 3.63
CA THR A 143 2.32 -1.54 4.57
C THR A 143 2.79 -0.77 5.81
N GLY A 144 2.70 0.56 5.81
CA GLY A 144 3.25 1.46 6.83
C GLY A 144 4.74 1.78 6.65
N ALA A 145 5.42 1.14 5.71
CA ALA A 145 6.85 1.34 5.52
C ALA A 145 7.21 2.75 5.05
N PHE A 146 6.39 3.35 4.19
CA PHE A 146 6.59 4.74 3.75
C PHE A 146 6.37 5.72 4.91
N GLU A 147 5.27 5.57 5.62
CA GLU A 147 4.92 6.40 6.77
C GLU A 147 6.00 6.31 7.85
N ALA A 148 6.47 5.11 8.17
CA ALA A 148 7.55 4.90 9.13
C ALA A 148 8.87 5.56 8.70
N SER A 149 9.20 5.51 7.40
CA SER A 149 10.40 6.16 6.86
C SER A 149 10.34 7.68 6.98
N VAL A 150 9.19 8.27 6.64
CA VAL A 150 8.96 9.72 6.76
C VAL A 150 9.00 10.16 8.22
N LEU A 151 8.25 9.51 9.10
CA LEU A 151 8.18 9.87 10.52
C LEU A 151 9.50 9.63 11.23
N GLY A 152 10.24 8.59 10.88
CA GLY A 152 11.56 8.28 11.41
C GLY A 152 12.64 9.30 11.02
N SER A 153 12.48 9.99 9.89
CA SER A 153 13.43 11.03 9.45
C SER A 153 13.36 12.32 10.30
N LEU A 154 12.32 12.46 11.12
CA LEU A 154 12.08 13.64 11.95
C LEU A 154 12.62 13.50 13.38
N GLN A 155 12.91 12.28 13.81
CA GLN A 155 13.44 11.95 15.12
C GLN A 155 14.97 11.84 15.09
#